data_e701ffa68c2e3642afb70842d79e2a07
#
_entry.id   e701ffa68c2e3642afb70842d79e2a07
#
_cell.length_a   1.000
_cell.length_b   1.000
_cell.length_c   1.000
_cell.angle_alpha   90.00
_cell.angle_beta   90.00
_cell.angle_gamma   90.00
#
_symmetry.space_group_name_H-M   'P 1'
#
loop_
_entity.id
_entity.type
_entity.pdbx_description
1 polymer ?
#
loop_
_entity_poly.entity_id
_entity_poly.type
_entity_poly.pdbx_seq_one_letter_code
_entity_poly.pdbx_strand_id
1 'polypeptide(L)'
;MRTPSSESGLVYQLKITLLEVEPSIWRRLRVSASQTLETLHTVIQKAMGCQNTHLYEFEVRGRRYGVPEPDEPEYRVEPVWKITLWEAASAESVSFRYVYDLGDNWAHGIVVERIETPDKPFRYPVCLAGARRCPPEDCGGPSGYEALLGALRNPDHPEHKEMVRWAGKRFDPEAFDLLAVNRKLRLLR
;
A
#
# COMPACT_ATOMS: atom_id res chain seq x y z
N MET A 1 -25.61 -3.15 -24.04
CA MET A 1 -26.24 -2.68 -22.80
C MET A 1 -25.54 -3.39 -21.63
N ARG A 2 -24.70 -2.70 -20.87
CA ARG A 2 -24.11 -3.24 -19.63
C ARG A 2 -25.19 -3.12 -18.55
N THR A 3 -25.50 -4.19 -17.88
CA THR A 3 -26.35 -4.18 -16.69
C THR A 3 -25.60 -3.53 -15.53
N PRO A 4 -26.06 -2.40 -14.97
CA PRO A 4 -25.41 -1.74 -13.84
C PRO A 4 -25.97 -2.31 -12.55
N SER A 5 -25.53 -3.45 -12.07
CA SER A 5 -26.09 -3.98 -10.82
C SER A 5 -25.25 -4.92 -9.97
N SER A 6 -24.01 -5.22 -10.32
CA SER A 6 -23.21 -6.15 -9.48
C SER A 6 -21.97 -5.56 -8.81
N GLU A 7 -21.42 -4.46 -9.30
CA GLU A 7 -20.14 -3.93 -8.83
C GLU A 7 -20.24 -3.10 -7.53
N SER A 8 -21.31 -2.32 -7.37
CA SER A 8 -21.45 -1.35 -6.28
C SER A 8 -21.62 -1.96 -4.86
N GLY A 9 -21.86 -3.26 -4.77
CA GLY A 9 -22.00 -3.96 -3.50
C GLY A 9 -20.86 -4.92 -3.17
N LEU A 10 -19.92 -5.15 -4.10
CA LEU A 10 -18.83 -6.10 -3.90
C LEU A 10 -17.73 -5.52 -3.03
N VAL A 11 -17.12 -6.40 -2.27
CA VAL A 11 -15.99 -6.10 -1.38
C VAL A 11 -14.84 -7.02 -1.71
N TYR A 12 -13.67 -6.43 -1.77
CA TYR A 12 -12.41 -7.13 -1.98
C TYR A 12 -11.70 -7.33 -0.65
N GLN A 13 -11.23 -8.55 -0.42
CA GLN A 13 -10.18 -8.80 0.54
C GLN A 13 -8.84 -8.83 -0.19
N LEU A 14 -7.99 -7.87 0.14
CA LEU A 14 -6.66 -7.71 -0.46
C LEU A 14 -5.58 -8.06 0.57
N LYS A 15 -4.57 -8.82 0.16
CA LYS A 15 -3.30 -8.88 0.88
C LYS A 15 -2.28 -8.01 0.16
N ILE A 16 -1.72 -7.05 0.86
CA ILE A 16 -0.71 -6.11 0.37
C ILE A 16 0.58 -6.42 1.12
N THR A 17 1.63 -6.76 0.38
CA THR A 17 2.93 -7.12 0.94
C THR A 17 4.00 -6.22 0.36
N LEU A 18 4.79 -5.56 1.21
CA LEU A 18 5.98 -4.83 0.79
C LEU A 18 7.02 -5.85 0.31
N LEU A 19 7.45 -5.70 -0.94
CA LEU A 19 8.41 -6.61 -1.57
C LEU A 19 9.85 -6.26 -1.18
N GLU A 20 10.75 -7.23 -1.36
CA GLU A 20 12.19 -7.06 -1.12
C GLU A 20 12.57 -6.67 0.33
N VAL A 21 11.66 -6.92 1.28
CA VAL A 21 11.89 -6.66 2.71
C VAL A 21 11.56 -7.90 3.53
N GLU A 22 12.55 -8.33 4.35
CA GLU A 22 12.39 -9.46 5.27
C GLU A 22 12.74 -9.08 6.71
N PRO A 23 11.98 -9.61 7.70
CA PRO A 23 10.71 -10.33 7.57
C PRO A 23 9.60 -9.48 6.98
N SER A 24 8.63 -10.12 6.31
CA SER A 24 7.60 -9.46 5.51
C SER A 24 6.79 -8.41 6.26
N ILE A 25 6.63 -7.24 5.67
CA ILE A 25 5.70 -6.18 6.10
C ILE A 25 4.45 -6.29 5.24
N TRP A 26 3.28 -6.47 5.84
CA TRP A 26 2.06 -6.69 5.08
C TRP A 26 0.80 -6.21 5.79
N ARG A 27 -0.27 -5.99 5.00
CA ARG A 27 -1.62 -5.67 5.49
C ARG A 27 -2.65 -6.50 4.74
N ARG A 28 -3.71 -6.92 5.44
CA ARG A 28 -4.92 -7.51 4.84
C ARG A 28 -6.06 -6.53 5.00
N LEU A 29 -6.60 -6.08 3.89
CA LEU A 29 -7.61 -5.02 3.86
C LEU A 29 -8.91 -5.53 3.24
N ARG A 30 -10.04 -4.99 3.71
CA ARG A 30 -11.32 -5.04 2.99
C ARG A 30 -11.63 -3.67 2.44
N VAL A 31 -11.94 -3.61 1.15
CA VAL A 31 -12.18 -2.38 0.39
C VAL A 31 -13.35 -2.56 -0.59
N SER A 32 -13.99 -1.46 -1.00
CA SER A 32 -15.03 -1.51 -2.03
C SER A 32 -14.45 -1.85 -3.40
N ALA A 33 -15.13 -2.69 -4.16
CA ALA A 33 -14.80 -2.97 -5.55
C ALA A 33 -14.95 -1.73 -6.45
N SER A 34 -15.89 -0.85 -6.14
CA SER A 34 -16.20 0.35 -6.92
C SER A 34 -15.27 1.54 -6.64
N GLN A 35 -14.34 1.44 -5.66
CA GLN A 35 -13.37 2.52 -5.45
C GLN A 35 -12.37 2.61 -6.58
N THR A 36 -11.90 3.83 -6.88
CA THR A 36 -10.84 4.05 -7.87
C THR A 36 -9.48 3.57 -7.36
N LEU A 37 -8.51 3.38 -8.27
CA LEU A 37 -7.13 3.10 -7.86
C LEU A 37 -6.51 4.27 -7.08
N GLU A 38 -6.93 5.51 -7.32
CA GLU A 38 -6.55 6.68 -6.50
C GLU A 38 -7.01 6.53 -5.05
N THR A 39 -8.26 6.11 -4.85
CA THR A 39 -8.78 5.84 -3.50
C THR A 39 -8.04 4.66 -2.87
N LEU A 40 -7.75 3.60 -3.65
CA LEU A 40 -6.96 2.47 -3.17
C LEU A 40 -5.56 2.89 -2.73
N HIS A 41 -4.87 3.75 -3.50
CA HIS A 41 -3.60 4.35 -3.09
C HIS A 41 -3.71 5.01 -1.70
N THR A 42 -4.71 5.88 -1.52
CA THR A 42 -4.92 6.57 -0.23
C THR A 42 -5.14 5.58 0.92
N VAL A 43 -5.90 4.50 0.68
CA VAL A 43 -6.12 3.41 1.64
C VAL A 43 -4.80 2.70 1.99
N ILE A 44 -3.98 2.38 1.00
CA ILE A 44 -2.67 1.73 1.19
C ILE A 44 -1.76 2.63 2.03
N GLN A 45 -1.64 3.90 1.69
CA GLN A 45 -0.83 4.89 2.42
C GLN A 45 -1.20 4.95 3.90
N LYS A 46 -2.50 5.03 4.21
CA LYS A 46 -2.97 5.05 5.61
C LYS A 46 -2.75 3.73 6.33
N ALA A 47 -2.92 2.59 5.64
CA ALA A 47 -2.78 1.27 6.21
C ALA A 47 -1.30 0.89 6.43
N MET A 48 -0.43 1.21 5.50
CA MET A 48 1.02 1.02 5.62
C MET A 48 1.62 2.02 6.61
N GLY A 49 1.19 3.27 6.61
CA GLY A 49 1.66 4.33 7.49
C GLY A 49 2.61 5.31 6.82
N CYS A 50 2.61 5.35 5.49
CA CYS A 50 3.36 6.30 4.67
C CYS A 50 2.76 7.72 4.72
N GLN A 51 3.53 8.72 4.30
CA GLN A 51 3.16 10.14 4.40
C GLN A 51 2.51 10.70 3.12
N ASN A 52 2.52 9.94 2.02
CA ASN A 52 1.96 10.35 0.73
C ASN A 52 2.62 11.61 0.15
N THR A 53 3.94 11.63 0.15
CA THR A 53 4.78 12.76 -0.30
C THR A 53 5.43 12.53 -1.67
N HIS A 54 5.33 11.32 -2.21
CA HIS A 54 5.98 10.89 -3.45
C HIS A 54 4.99 10.41 -4.50
N LEU A 55 5.46 10.30 -5.74
CA LEU A 55 4.69 9.72 -6.86
C LEU A 55 4.46 8.22 -6.65
N TYR A 56 3.44 7.73 -7.33
CA TYR A 56 3.07 6.32 -7.26
C TYR A 56 2.47 5.81 -8.55
N GLU A 57 2.51 4.50 -8.74
CA GLU A 57 1.83 3.85 -9.86
C GLU A 57 1.31 2.45 -9.48
N PHE A 58 0.31 2.01 -10.23
CA PHE A 58 -0.14 0.62 -10.24
C PHE A 58 0.22 0.00 -11.58
N GLU A 59 0.66 -1.25 -11.55
CA GLU A 59 0.83 -2.08 -12.74
C GLU A 59 -0.12 -3.28 -12.65
N VAL A 60 -1.08 -3.32 -13.56
CA VAL A 60 -2.11 -4.37 -13.60
C VAL A 60 -2.16 -4.95 -15.01
N ARG A 61 -1.84 -6.24 -15.17
CA ARG A 61 -1.87 -6.93 -16.47
C ARG A 61 -1.06 -6.20 -17.55
N GLY A 62 0.11 -5.66 -17.20
CA GLY A 62 1.00 -4.94 -18.11
C GLY A 62 0.54 -3.51 -18.47
N ARG A 63 -0.53 -3.00 -17.86
CA ARG A 63 -0.96 -1.60 -17.97
C ARG A 63 -0.53 -0.83 -16.73
N ARG A 64 -0.06 0.40 -16.95
CA ARG A 64 0.38 1.28 -15.88
C ARG A 64 -0.66 2.37 -15.62
N TYR A 65 -0.97 2.59 -14.36
CA TYR A 65 -1.92 3.61 -13.88
C TYR A 65 -1.22 4.47 -12.84
N GLY A 66 -1.29 5.78 -13.02
CA GLY A 66 -0.62 6.75 -12.15
C GLY A 66 -1.23 8.13 -12.29
N VAL A 67 -0.51 9.14 -11.80
CA VAL A 67 -0.81 10.54 -12.06
C VAL A 67 -0.01 10.95 -13.31
N PRO A 68 -0.66 11.27 -14.44
CA PRO A 68 0.05 11.69 -15.65
C PRO A 68 0.81 13.00 -15.40
N GLU A 69 2.07 13.04 -15.82
CA GLU A 69 2.92 14.22 -15.78
C GLU A 69 2.95 14.87 -17.17
N PRO A 70 2.36 16.07 -17.37
CA PRO A 70 2.30 16.71 -18.68
C PRO A 70 3.67 17.02 -19.28
N ASP A 71 4.66 17.30 -18.43
CA ASP A 71 6.00 17.69 -18.83
C ASP A 71 6.94 16.49 -19.07
N GLU A 72 6.47 15.26 -18.78
CA GLU A 72 7.22 14.01 -19.01
C GLU A 72 6.47 13.09 -20.00
N PRO A 73 6.49 13.37 -21.30
CA PRO A 73 5.69 12.61 -22.30
C PRO A 73 6.12 11.14 -22.44
N GLU A 74 7.30 10.77 -21.96
CA GLU A 74 7.77 9.38 -21.91
C GLU A 74 7.17 8.60 -20.74
N TYR A 75 6.74 9.28 -19.68
CA TYR A 75 6.04 8.68 -18.53
C TYR A 75 4.55 8.47 -18.87
N ARG A 76 4.28 7.38 -19.62
CA ARG A 76 2.92 7.07 -20.06
C ARG A 76 2.19 6.21 -19.05
N VAL A 77 1.23 6.80 -18.36
CA VAL A 77 0.32 6.12 -17.42
C VAL A 77 -1.12 6.51 -17.72
N GLU A 78 -2.06 5.60 -17.43
CA GLU A 78 -3.47 5.92 -17.43
C GLU A 78 -3.87 6.54 -16.09
N PRO A 79 -4.78 7.54 -16.07
CA PRO A 79 -5.16 8.21 -14.83
C PRO A 79 -5.84 7.28 -13.83
N VAL A 80 -5.29 7.17 -12.63
CA VAL A 80 -5.79 6.31 -11.53
C VAL A 80 -7.22 6.63 -11.08
N TRP A 81 -7.70 7.84 -11.30
CA TRP A 81 -9.07 8.27 -10.95
C TRP A 81 -10.13 7.85 -11.97
N LYS A 82 -9.72 7.31 -13.13
CA LYS A 82 -10.62 6.85 -14.18
C LYS A 82 -10.94 5.37 -14.15
N ILE A 83 -10.26 4.61 -13.32
CA ILE A 83 -10.40 3.15 -13.24
C ILE A 83 -10.73 2.69 -11.84
N THR A 84 -11.71 1.82 -11.73
CA THR A 84 -12.09 1.18 -10.46
C THR A 84 -11.24 -0.06 -10.19
N LEU A 85 -11.19 -0.50 -8.93
CA LEU A 85 -10.54 -1.75 -8.56
C LEU A 85 -11.16 -2.95 -9.27
N TRP A 86 -12.49 -2.94 -9.49
CA TRP A 86 -13.19 -3.98 -10.25
C TRP A 86 -12.74 -4.04 -11.71
N GLU A 87 -12.64 -2.91 -12.39
CA GLU A 87 -12.16 -2.87 -13.78
C GLU A 87 -10.70 -3.32 -13.90
N ALA A 88 -9.87 -2.97 -12.92
CA ALA A 88 -8.47 -3.36 -12.91
C ALA A 88 -8.27 -4.85 -12.61
N ALA A 89 -9.00 -5.41 -11.63
CA ALA A 89 -8.73 -6.74 -11.08
C ALA A 89 -10.05 -7.50 -10.78
N SER A 90 -10.78 -7.90 -11.80
CA SER A 90 -12.15 -8.47 -11.72
C SER A 90 -12.23 -9.96 -11.31
N ALA A 91 -11.17 -10.57 -10.79
CA ALA A 91 -11.18 -11.97 -10.39
C ALA A 91 -10.33 -12.21 -9.13
N GLU A 92 -10.70 -13.25 -8.36
CA GLU A 92 -9.86 -13.74 -7.26
C GLU A 92 -8.53 -14.30 -7.77
N SER A 93 -7.54 -14.34 -6.87
CA SER A 93 -6.16 -14.76 -7.15
C SER A 93 -5.42 -13.88 -8.18
N VAL A 94 -6.03 -12.80 -8.66
CA VAL A 94 -5.31 -11.79 -9.45
C VAL A 94 -4.30 -11.10 -8.55
N SER A 95 -3.08 -11.02 -9.03
CA SER A 95 -2.03 -10.21 -8.42
C SER A 95 -1.66 -9.04 -9.31
N PHE A 96 -1.34 -7.92 -8.69
CA PHE A 96 -0.84 -6.73 -9.36
C PHE A 96 0.14 -6.00 -8.47
N ARG A 97 0.88 -5.06 -9.06
CA ARG A 97 1.93 -4.31 -8.39
C ARG A 97 1.46 -2.89 -8.10
N TYR A 98 1.88 -2.38 -6.96
CA TYR A 98 1.79 -0.98 -6.59
C TYR A 98 3.18 -0.51 -6.17
N VAL A 99 3.65 0.58 -6.75
CA VAL A 99 4.93 1.21 -6.41
C VAL A 99 4.63 2.58 -5.82
N TYR A 100 5.20 2.86 -4.67
CA TYR A 100 5.19 4.17 -4.03
C TYR A 100 6.61 4.68 -3.95
N ASP A 101 6.82 5.97 -4.20
CA ASP A 101 8.12 6.58 -4.34
C ASP A 101 8.94 5.92 -5.46
N LEU A 102 8.87 6.50 -6.66
CA LEU A 102 9.55 5.94 -7.84
C LEU A 102 11.08 6.01 -7.73
N GLY A 103 11.62 6.84 -6.82
CA GLY A 103 13.06 6.94 -6.53
C GLY A 103 13.51 5.79 -5.62
N ASP A 104 12.89 5.63 -4.47
CA ASP A 104 13.17 4.54 -3.50
C ASP A 104 12.58 3.19 -3.93
N ASN A 105 11.65 3.18 -4.90
CA ASN A 105 11.01 2.01 -5.49
C ASN A 105 10.34 1.08 -4.46
N TRP A 106 9.52 1.64 -3.57
CA TRP A 106 8.75 0.85 -2.60
C TRP A 106 7.66 0.02 -3.29
N ALA A 107 8.06 -1.14 -3.78
CA ALA A 107 7.17 -2.06 -4.49
C ALA A 107 6.33 -2.91 -3.54
N HIS A 108 5.03 -2.97 -3.82
CA HIS A 108 4.09 -3.79 -3.07
C HIS A 108 3.40 -4.78 -4.01
N GLY A 109 3.40 -6.04 -3.64
CA GLY A 109 2.56 -7.06 -4.27
C GLY A 109 1.16 -7.01 -3.65
N ILE A 110 0.15 -6.88 -4.49
CA ILE A 110 -1.27 -6.89 -4.07
C ILE A 110 -1.93 -8.14 -4.64
N VAL A 111 -2.51 -8.95 -3.77
CA VAL A 111 -3.25 -10.16 -4.14
C VAL A 111 -4.71 -10.00 -3.77
N VAL A 112 -5.61 -10.25 -4.70
CA VAL A 112 -7.05 -10.35 -4.45
C VAL A 112 -7.31 -11.74 -3.84
N GLU A 113 -7.45 -11.81 -2.52
CA GLU A 113 -7.69 -13.08 -1.82
C GLU A 113 -9.16 -13.53 -1.95
N ARG A 114 -10.10 -12.58 -1.97
CA ARG A 114 -11.55 -12.84 -2.06
C ARG A 114 -12.30 -11.68 -2.68
N ILE A 115 -13.39 -12.00 -3.36
CA ILE A 115 -14.40 -11.05 -3.83
C ILE A 115 -15.74 -11.56 -3.28
N GLU A 116 -16.43 -10.75 -2.49
CA GLU A 116 -17.64 -11.17 -1.78
C GLU A 116 -18.70 -10.08 -1.75
N THR A 117 -19.96 -10.50 -1.69
CA THR A 117 -21.10 -9.63 -1.36
C THR A 117 -21.28 -9.67 0.16
N PRO A 118 -21.19 -8.56 0.88
CA PRO A 118 -21.32 -8.56 2.33
C PRO A 118 -22.80 -8.76 2.74
N ASP A 119 -23.03 -9.62 3.75
CA ASP A 119 -24.38 -9.90 4.28
C ASP A 119 -25.02 -8.71 5.00
N LYS A 120 -24.21 -7.72 5.39
CA LYS A 120 -24.65 -6.52 6.14
C LYS A 120 -23.93 -5.29 5.61
N PRO A 121 -24.55 -4.10 5.71
CA PRO A 121 -23.86 -2.83 5.44
C PRO A 121 -22.58 -2.76 6.27
N PHE A 122 -21.45 -2.70 5.59
CA PHE A 122 -20.14 -2.65 6.22
C PHE A 122 -19.44 -1.33 5.84
N ARG A 123 -18.73 -0.73 6.78
CA ARG A 123 -18.01 0.53 6.52
C ARG A 123 -16.59 0.21 6.08
N TYR A 124 -16.29 0.48 4.84
CA TYR A 124 -14.96 0.30 4.25
C TYR A 124 -14.23 1.63 4.13
N PRO A 125 -12.91 1.62 4.11
CA PRO A 125 -11.96 0.51 4.20
C PRO A 125 -11.74 0.02 5.64
N VAL A 126 -11.33 -1.27 5.80
CA VAL A 126 -10.99 -1.86 7.10
C VAL A 126 -9.73 -2.73 6.96
N CYS A 127 -8.80 -2.59 7.89
CA CYS A 127 -7.69 -3.51 8.06
C CYS A 127 -8.12 -4.68 8.95
N LEU A 128 -7.93 -5.91 8.47
CA LEU A 128 -8.27 -7.14 9.18
C LEU A 128 -7.07 -7.70 9.97
N ALA A 129 -5.87 -7.57 9.40
CA ALA A 129 -4.62 -8.08 9.96
C ALA A 129 -3.43 -7.41 9.30
N GLY A 130 -2.26 -7.57 9.89
CA GLY A 130 -1.00 -7.10 9.34
C GLY A 130 0.16 -7.51 10.22
N ALA A 131 1.36 -7.22 9.76
CA ALA A 131 2.59 -7.41 10.53
C ALA A 131 3.56 -6.29 10.21
N ARG A 132 4.28 -5.87 11.25
CA ARG A 132 5.42 -4.97 11.24
C ARG A 132 5.10 -3.54 10.79
N ARG A 133 5.98 -2.65 11.16
CA ARG A 133 5.92 -1.23 10.81
C ARG A 133 6.50 -1.01 9.41
N CYS A 134 5.88 -0.11 8.65
CA CYS A 134 6.45 0.33 7.38
C CYS A 134 7.77 1.07 7.60
N PRO A 135 8.73 0.99 6.64
CA PRO A 135 9.93 1.79 6.67
C PRO A 135 9.65 3.28 6.85
N PRO A 136 10.56 4.05 7.44
CA PRO A 136 10.49 5.51 7.38
C PRO A 136 10.58 6.01 5.94
N GLU A 137 9.99 7.17 5.64
CA GLU A 137 10.19 7.84 4.35
C GLU A 137 11.68 8.17 4.14
N ASP A 138 12.10 8.22 2.89
CA ASP A 138 13.45 8.64 2.46
C ASP A 138 14.60 7.82 3.09
N CYS A 139 14.36 6.56 3.42
CA CYS A 139 15.42 5.71 3.97
C CYS A 139 16.26 4.98 2.92
N GLY A 140 16.09 5.27 1.63
CA GLY A 140 16.90 4.73 0.53
C GLY A 140 16.44 3.36 0.02
N GLY A 141 15.13 3.13 0.00
CA GLY A 141 14.51 1.92 -0.52
C GLY A 141 14.80 0.67 0.32
N PRO A 142 14.55 -0.54 -0.22
CA PRO A 142 14.76 -1.80 0.51
C PRO A 142 16.17 -1.97 1.05
N SER A 143 17.19 -1.60 0.29
CA SER A 143 18.60 -1.69 0.71
C SER A 143 18.96 -0.70 1.82
N GLY A 144 18.46 0.54 1.75
CA GLY A 144 18.65 1.53 2.80
C GLY A 144 17.92 1.12 4.09
N TYR A 145 16.72 0.52 3.96
CA TYR A 145 16.01 0.00 5.11
C TYR A 145 16.72 -1.18 5.77
N GLU A 146 17.32 -2.09 4.99
CA GLU A 146 18.13 -3.19 5.52
C GLU A 146 19.34 -2.65 6.29
N ALA A 147 20.05 -1.66 5.73
CA ALA A 147 21.17 -1.01 6.40
C ALA A 147 20.74 -0.32 7.70
N LEU A 148 19.62 0.41 7.67
CA LEU A 148 19.00 1.01 8.86
C LEU A 148 18.74 -0.03 9.95
N LEU A 149 18.08 -1.15 9.61
CA LEU A 149 17.80 -2.22 10.56
C LEU A 149 19.08 -2.85 11.14
N GLY A 150 20.11 -3.03 10.31
CA GLY A 150 21.43 -3.50 10.73
C GLY A 150 22.07 -2.56 11.78
N ALA A 151 22.07 -1.27 11.49
CA ALA A 151 22.59 -0.27 12.42
C ALA A 151 21.78 -0.17 13.72
N LEU A 152 20.44 -0.27 13.66
CA LEU A 152 19.59 -0.22 14.86
C LEU A 152 19.77 -1.44 15.77
N ARG A 153 20.00 -2.63 15.20
CA ARG A 153 20.15 -3.88 15.95
C ARG A 153 21.49 -4.03 16.67
N ASN A 154 22.53 -3.36 16.16
CA ASN A 154 23.88 -3.48 16.69
C ASN A 154 24.33 -2.16 17.37
N PRO A 155 24.35 -2.11 18.73
CA PRO A 155 24.80 -0.92 19.46
C PRO A 155 26.25 -0.50 19.18
N ASP A 156 27.10 -1.44 18.71
CA ASP A 156 28.49 -1.18 18.34
C ASP A 156 28.66 -0.74 16.89
N HIS A 157 27.58 -0.67 16.11
CA HIS A 157 27.63 -0.18 14.73
C HIS A 157 28.08 1.29 14.71
N PRO A 158 29.02 1.68 13.83
CA PRO A 158 29.52 3.07 13.77
C PRO A 158 28.42 4.13 13.68
N GLU A 159 27.37 3.83 12.91
CA GLU A 159 26.24 4.74 12.67
C GLU A 159 25.06 4.54 13.63
N HIS A 160 25.13 3.63 14.59
CA HIS A 160 24.01 3.29 15.49
C HIS A 160 23.34 4.53 16.09
N LYS A 161 24.13 5.41 16.71
CA LYS A 161 23.59 6.61 17.39
C LYS A 161 22.92 7.59 16.44
N GLU A 162 23.45 7.68 15.22
CA GLU A 162 22.89 8.53 14.17
C GLU A 162 21.56 7.96 13.66
N MET A 163 21.52 6.67 13.33
CA MET A 163 20.32 5.99 12.83
C MET A 163 19.21 5.95 13.86
N VAL A 164 19.53 5.75 15.15
CA VAL A 164 18.53 5.86 16.23
C VAL A 164 17.93 7.27 16.33
N ARG A 165 18.76 8.31 16.12
CA ARG A 165 18.28 9.70 16.13
C ARG A 165 17.41 9.98 14.90
N TRP A 166 17.85 9.54 13.73
CA TRP A 166 17.16 9.74 12.45
C TRP A 166 15.82 9.02 12.41
N ALA A 167 15.77 7.72 12.71
CA ALA A 167 14.53 6.94 12.74
C ALA A 167 13.58 7.36 13.88
N GLY A 168 14.13 8.05 14.91
CA GLY A 168 13.42 8.40 16.12
C GLY A 168 13.50 7.31 17.18
N LYS A 169 13.74 7.71 18.44
CA LYS A 169 13.95 6.82 19.61
C LYS A 169 12.85 5.78 19.87
N ARG A 170 11.65 5.98 19.28
CA ARG A 170 10.50 5.08 19.42
C ARG A 170 10.20 4.30 18.15
N PHE A 171 11.12 4.31 17.19
CA PHE A 171 10.96 3.48 15.99
C PHE A 171 11.18 2.02 16.38
N ASP A 172 10.12 1.23 16.22
CA ASP A 172 10.13 -0.21 16.42
C ASP A 172 9.66 -0.88 15.12
N PRO A 173 10.54 -1.56 14.38
CA PRO A 173 10.20 -2.20 13.12
C PRO A 173 9.23 -3.37 13.28
N GLU A 174 9.13 -3.98 14.46
CA GLU A 174 8.21 -5.09 14.73
C GLU A 174 6.80 -4.62 15.10
N ALA A 175 6.62 -3.32 15.39
CA ALA A 175 5.34 -2.80 15.84
C ALA A 175 4.27 -2.85 14.74
N PHE A 176 3.09 -3.35 15.13
CA PHE A 176 1.87 -3.25 14.33
C PHE A 176 0.67 -3.05 15.26
N ASP A 177 -0.04 -1.94 15.09
CA ASP A 177 -1.25 -1.62 15.88
C ASP A 177 -2.47 -1.57 14.95
N LEU A 178 -3.22 -2.68 14.92
CA LEU A 178 -4.43 -2.83 14.12
C LEU A 178 -5.49 -1.77 14.44
N LEU A 179 -5.63 -1.39 15.71
CA LEU A 179 -6.62 -0.38 16.12
C LEU A 179 -6.21 1.02 15.64
N ALA A 180 -4.91 1.34 15.71
CA ALA A 180 -4.39 2.61 15.21
C ALA A 180 -4.55 2.72 13.68
N VAL A 181 -4.26 1.65 12.93
CA VAL A 181 -4.50 1.59 11.49
C VAL A 181 -5.98 1.81 11.18
N ASN A 182 -6.88 1.10 11.83
CA ASN A 182 -8.32 1.25 11.61
C ASN A 182 -8.86 2.64 12.01
N ARG A 183 -8.28 3.29 13.01
CA ARG A 183 -8.61 4.70 13.33
C ARG A 183 -8.29 5.64 12.15
N LYS A 184 -7.12 5.47 11.50
CA LYS A 184 -6.74 6.26 10.32
C LYS A 184 -7.66 5.98 9.13
N LEU A 185 -7.99 4.71 8.88
CA LEU A 185 -8.88 4.30 7.78
C LEU A 185 -10.31 4.83 7.94
N ARG A 186 -10.80 4.98 9.17
CA ARG A 186 -12.12 5.58 9.44
C ARG A 186 -12.26 7.02 8.94
N LEU A 187 -11.19 7.74 8.78
CA LEU A 187 -11.20 9.12 8.26
C LEU A 187 -11.45 9.18 6.75
N LEU A 188 -11.38 8.04 6.05
CA LEU A 188 -11.62 7.90 4.62
C LEU A 188 -13.06 7.45 4.26
N ARG A 189 -13.96 7.43 5.21
CA ARG A 189 -15.36 6.96 5.05
C ARG A 189 -16.31 8.10 4.73
#